data_f2740aeffce7af8ebe5fb039b51c888c
#
_entry.id   f2740aeffce7af8ebe5fb039b51c888c
#
_cell.length_a   1.000
_cell.length_b   1.000
_cell.length_c   1.000
_cell.angle_alpha   90.00
_cell.angle_beta   90.00
_cell.angle_gamma   90.00
#
_symmetry.space_group_name_H-M   'P 1'
#
loop_
_entity.id
_entity.type
_entity.pdbx_description
1 polymer ?
#
loop_
_entity_poly.entity_id
_entity_poly.type
_entity_poly.pdbx_seq_one_letter_code
_entity_poly.pdbx_strand_id
1 'polypeptide(L)'
;MDFSLLTTIVTLIGEISVLIAVITPVISTLRKVSNGTKCQLRSEMLRIYYRNREKGVIHQYEYENFVQLYEAYKALKGNSFIDKVYNEVKTWEIIP
;
A
#
# COMPACT_ATOMS: atom_id res chain seq x y z
N MET A 1 -23.00 -22.70 -39.65
CA MET A 1 -22.06 -21.87 -38.93
C MET A 1 -21.07 -21.24 -39.89
N ASP A 2 -20.94 -19.96 -39.85
CA ASP A 2 -20.03 -19.25 -40.73
C ASP A 2 -18.59 -19.50 -40.31
N PHE A 3 -17.72 -19.88 -41.25
CA PHE A 3 -16.31 -20.16 -41.01
C PHE A 3 -15.57 -18.91 -40.52
N SER A 4 -15.93 -17.73 -41.03
CA SER A 4 -15.27 -16.48 -40.60
C SER A 4 -15.63 -16.13 -39.15
N LEU A 5 -16.84 -16.43 -38.70
CA LEU A 5 -17.24 -16.25 -37.31
C LEU A 5 -16.43 -17.17 -36.38
N LEU A 6 -16.24 -18.43 -36.78
CA LEU A 6 -15.45 -19.38 -36.00
C LEU A 6 -13.99 -18.90 -35.89
N THR A 7 -13.41 -18.42 -36.99
CA THR A 7 -12.04 -17.90 -37.00
C THR A 7 -11.90 -16.69 -36.09
N THR A 8 -12.89 -15.77 -36.09
CA THR A 8 -12.91 -14.61 -35.22
C THR A 8 -12.96 -15.00 -33.76
N ILE A 9 -13.79 -15.98 -33.38
CA ILE A 9 -13.90 -16.48 -32.00
C ILE A 9 -12.56 -17.07 -31.54
N VAL A 10 -11.92 -17.89 -32.36
CA VAL A 10 -10.61 -18.50 -32.02
C VAL A 10 -9.54 -17.45 -31.84
N THR A 11 -9.52 -16.41 -32.68
CA THR A 11 -8.57 -15.31 -32.59
C THR A 11 -8.76 -14.53 -31.28
N LEU A 12 -10.01 -14.20 -30.91
CA LEU A 12 -10.32 -13.51 -29.65
C LEU A 12 -9.89 -14.30 -28.43
N ILE A 13 -10.09 -15.62 -28.41
CA ILE A 13 -9.67 -16.49 -27.32
C ILE A 13 -8.15 -16.46 -27.19
N GLY A 14 -7.41 -16.49 -28.32
CA GLY A 14 -5.96 -16.41 -28.32
C GLY A 14 -5.45 -15.09 -27.76
N GLU A 15 -6.07 -13.97 -28.13
CA GLU A 15 -5.71 -12.63 -27.65
C GLU A 15 -5.95 -12.50 -26.15
N ILE A 16 -7.08 -12.97 -25.65
CA ILE A 16 -7.40 -12.98 -24.22
C ILE A 16 -6.38 -13.81 -23.44
N SER A 17 -6.00 -14.98 -23.95
CA SER A 17 -5.01 -15.84 -23.32
C SER A 17 -3.64 -15.16 -23.21
N VAL A 18 -3.21 -14.44 -24.24
CA VAL A 18 -1.95 -13.67 -24.21
C VAL A 18 -2.02 -12.55 -23.17
N LEU A 19 -3.13 -11.81 -23.12
CA LEU A 19 -3.32 -10.76 -22.12
C LEU A 19 -3.25 -11.31 -20.69
N ILE A 20 -3.88 -12.43 -20.40
CA ILE A 20 -3.82 -13.08 -19.09
C ILE A 20 -2.38 -13.48 -18.76
N ALA A 21 -1.64 -14.03 -19.73
CA ALA A 21 -0.27 -14.46 -19.52
C ALA A 21 0.66 -13.28 -19.20
N VAL A 22 0.40 -12.08 -19.74
CA VAL A 22 1.17 -10.87 -19.46
C VAL A 22 0.76 -10.23 -18.13
N ILE A 23 -0.54 -10.14 -17.86
CA ILE A 23 -1.07 -9.44 -16.69
C ILE A 23 -0.78 -10.20 -15.39
N THR A 24 -0.85 -11.53 -15.38
CA THR A 24 -0.66 -12.33 -14.16
C THR A 24 0.68 -12.08 -13.47
N PRO A 25 1.84 -12.13 -14.15
CA PRO A 25 3.11 -11.84 -13.51
C PRO A 25 3.23 -10.37 -13.08
N VAL A 26 2.62 -9.42 -13.81
CA VAL A 26 2.60 -8.02 -13.43
C VAL A 26 1.85 -7.82 -12.11
N ILE A 27 0.67 -8.41 -11.96
CA ILE A 27 -0.13 -8.35 -10.73
C ILE A 27 0.65 -8.97 -9.57
N SER A 28 1.28 -10.13 -9.76
CA SER A 28 2.09 -10.79 -8.74
C SER A 28 3.25 -9.89 -8.29
N THR A 29 3.94 -9.24 -9.21
CA THR A 29 5.03 -8.31 -8.91
C THR A 29 4.52 -7.10 -8.14
N LEU A 30 3.39 -6.52 -8.56
CA LEU A 30 2.78 -5.37 -7.88
C LEU A 30 2.38 -5.72 -6.45
N ARG A 31 1.86 -6.92 -6.20
CA ARG A 31 1.54 -7.38 -4.84
C ARG A 31 2.77 -7.45 -3.96
N LYS A 32 3.88 -7.98 -4.48
CA LYS A 32 5.14 -8.06 -3.73
C LYS A 32 5.68 -6.67 -3.41
N VAL A 33 5.67 -5.76 -4.38
CA VAL A 33 6.09 -4.37 -4.18
C VAL A 33 5.20 -3.68 -3.15
N SER A 34 3.88 -3.84 -3.25
CA SER A 34 2.93 -3.26 -2.31
C SER A 34 3.16 -3.77 -0.89
N ASN A 35 3.39 -5.08 -0.72
CA ASN A 35 3.66 -5.66 0.60
C ASN A 35 4.99 -5.15 1.18
N GLY A 36 6.04 -5.03 0.35
CA GLY A 36 7.31 -4.47 0.76
C GLY A 36 7.18 -3.01 1.18
N THR A 37 6.44 -2.22 0.42
CA THR A 37 6.17 -0.81 0.72
C THR A 37 5.40 -0.68 2.04
N LYS A 38 4.37 -1.49 2.27
CA LYS A 38 3.65 -1.50 3.55
C LYS A 38 4.57 -1.78 4.73
N CYS A 39 5.49 -2.74 4.59
CA CYS A 39 6.45 -3.04 5.64
C CYS A 39 7.38 -1.87 5.92
N GLN A 40 7.85 -1.18 4.88
CA GLN A 40 8.70 0.01 5.03
C GLN A 40 7.95 1.15 5.69
N LEU A 41 6.73 1.43 5.26
CA LEU A 41 5.89 2.48 5.86
C LEU A 41 5.64 2.19 7.34
N ARG A 42 5.29 0.96 7.67
CA ARG A 42 5.07 0.55 9.06
C ARG A 42 6.32 0.71 9.89
N SER A 43 7.47 0.26 9.39
CA SER A 43 8.74 0.39 10.10
C SER A 43 9.08 1.84 10.37
N GLU A 44 8.89 2.73 9.40
CA GLU A 44 9.16 4.15 9.55
C GLU A 44 8.23 4.79 10.57
N MET A 45 6.93 4.46 10.54
CA MET A 45 5.96 4.94 11.50
C MET A 45 6.31 4.49 12.92
N LEU A 46 6.67 3.21 13.09
CA LEU A 46 7.06 2.67 14.40
C LEU A 46 8.35 3.30 14.90
N ARG A 47 9.29 3.63 14.00
CA ARG A 47 10.53 4.31 14.36
C ARG A 47 10.25 5.68 14.95
N ILE A 48 9.38 6.45 14.31
CA ILE A 48 8.95 7.77 14.81
C ILE A 48 8.22 7.62 16.16
N TYR A 49 7.33 6.65 16.24
CA TYR A 49 6.53 6.38 17.44
C TYR A 49 7.42 6.05 18.63
N TYR A 50 8.32 5.09 18.50
CA TYR A 50 9.16 4.67 19.63
C TYR A 50 10.20 5.72 20.02
N ARG A 51 10.63 6.54 19.07
CA ARG A 51 11.58 7.62 19.39
C ARG A 51 10.95 8.69 20.27
N ASN A 52 9.66 8.96 20.11
CA ASN A 52 8.98 10.06 20.79
C ASN A 52 8.03 9.61 21.90
N ARG A 53 7.78 8.32 22.04
CA ARG A 53 6.76 7.78 22.94
C ARG A 53 6.96 8.17 24.40
N GLU A 54 8.18 8.08 24.92
CA GLU A 54 8.45 8.36 26.32
C GLU A 54 8.21 9.82 26.68
N LYS A 55 8.51 10.72 25.76
CA LYS A 55 8.32 12.15 25.96
C LYS A 55 6.89 12.60 25.76
N GLY A 56 6.11 11.85 24.97
CA GLY A 56 4.76 12.23 24.59
C GLY A 56 4.68 13.53 23.80
N VAL A 57 5.76 13.89 23.12
CA VAL A 57 5.92 15.13 22.36
C VAL A 57 6.48 14.78 20.98
N ILE A 58 5.98 15.43 19.94
CA ILE A 58 6.44 15.22 18.58
C ILE A 58 6.61 16.56 17.88
N HIS A 59 7.67 16.70 17.10
CA HIS A 59 7.88 17.89 16.29
C HIS A 59 6.87 17.96 15.14
N GLN A 60 6.50 19.19 14.76
CA GLN A 60 5.52 19.43 13.71
C GLN A 60 5.88 18.69 12.42
N TYR A 61 7.15 18.75 11.99
CA TYR A 61 7.55 18.09 10.75
C TYR A 61 7.45 16.56 10.82
N GLU A 62 7.74 15.99 12.00
CA GLU A 62 7.63 14.56 12.20
C GLU A 62 6.16 14.11 12.22
N TYR A 63 5.30 14.92 12.83
CA TYR A 63 3.87 14.65 12.86
C TYR A 63 3.28 14.68 11.44
N GLU A 64 3.61 15.68 10.66
CA GLU A 64 3.15 15.77 9.27
C GLU A 64 3.62 14.58 8.45
N ASN A 65 4.89 14.19 8.60
CA ASN A 65 5.43 13.02 7.93
C ASN A 65 4.71 11.74 8.38
N PHE A 66 4.45 11.60 9.67
CA PHE A 66 3.75 10.46 10.21
C PHE A 66 2.33 10.33 9.63
N VAL A 67 1.61 11.44 9.51
CA VAL A 67 0.26 11.45 8.92
C VAL A 67 0.31 11.00 7.46
N GLN A 68 1.29 11.49 6.69
CA GLN A 68 1.44 11.09 5.29
C GLN A 68 1.77 9.60 5.16
N LEU A 69 2.64 9.08 6.03
CA LEU A 69 2.97 7.66 6.08
C LEU A 69 1.73 6.82 6.40
N TYR A 70 0.93 7.29 7.36
CA TYR A 70 -0.30 6.61 7.74
C TYR A 70 -1.30 6.55 6.58
N GLU A 71 -1.52 7.68 5.91
CA GLU A 71 -2.43 7.74 4.76
C GLU A 71 -1.99 6.81 3.64
N ALA A 72 -0.69 6.78 3.33
CA ALA A 72 -0.15 5.87 2.32
C ALA A 72 -0.31 4.41 2.73
N TYR A 73 -0.05 4.09 4.00
CA TYR A 73 -0.19 2.74 4.54
C TYR A 73 -1.64 2.25 4.44
N LYS A 74 -2.61 3.11 4.78
CA LYS A 74 -4.03 2.77 4.69
C LYS A 74 -4.49 2.64 3.23
N ALA A 75 -3.95 3.46 2.33
CA ALA A 75 -4.24 3.35 0.89
C ALA A 75 -3.79 1.99 0.33
N LEU A 76 -2.73 1.42 0.87
CA LEU A 76 -2.25 0.08 0.51
C LEU A 76 -2.95 -1.03 1.29
N LYS A 77 -4.01 -0.71 2.02
CA LYS A 77 -4.79 -1.64 2.85
C LYS A 77 -3.95 -2.30 3.95
N GLY A 78 -3.18 -1.48 4.65
CA GLY A 78 -2.43 -1.91 5.82
C GLY A 78 -3.36 -2.31 6.97
N ASN A 79 -2.84 -3.07 7.94
CA ASN A 79 -3.65 -3.62 9.02
C ASN A 79 -4.00 -2.58 10.10
N SER A 80 -4.90 -2.97 11.01
CA SER A 80 -5.45 -2.07 12.02
C SER A 80 -4.52 -1.80 13.22
N PHE A 81 -3.40 -2.52 13.35
CA PHE A 81 -2.44 -2.28 14.43
C PHE A 81 -1.91 -0.85 14.40
N ILE A 82 -1.62 -0.35 13.21
CA ILE A 82 -1.12 1.00 13.02
C ILE A 82 -2.17 2.05 13.37
N ASP A 83 -3.46 1.73 13.29
CA ASP A 83 -4.52 2.65 13.71
C ASP A 83 -4.40 2.99 15.19
N LYS A 84 -4.04 2.03 16.04
CA LYS A 84 -3.82 2.26 17.46
C LYS A 84 -2.63 3.19 17.69
N VAL A 85 -1.55 2.96 16.97
CA VAL A 85 -0.35 3.80 17.04
C VAL A 85 -0.68 5.23 16.60
N TYR A 86 -1.39 5.37 15.48
CA TYR A 86 -1.80 6.68 14.97
C TYR A 86 -2.68 7.44 15.97
N ASN A 87 -3.64 6.75 16.58
CA ASN A 87 -4.55 7.36 17.55
C ASN A 87 -3.78 7.82 18.80
N GLU A 88 -2.78 7.08 19.25
CA GLU A 88 -1.94 7.49 20.36
C GLU A 88 -1.11 8.73 20.00
N VAL A 89 -0.48 8.74 18.83
CA VAL A 89 0.34 9.87 18.37
C VAL A 89 -0.50 11.15 18.29
N LYS A 90 -1.75 11.06 17.92
CA LYS A 90 -2.64 12.23 17.85
C LYS A 90 -2.89 12.88 19.22
N THR A 91 -2.68 12.15 20.30
CA THR A 91 -2.84 12.68 21.66
C THR A 91 -1.59 13.41 22.16
N TRP A 92 -0.48 13.29 21.47
CA TRP A 92 0.79 13.89 21.88
C TRP A 92 0.81 15.40 21.64
N GLU A 93 1.62 16.09 22.43
CA GLU A 93 1.88 17.51 22.20
C GLU A 93 2.71 17.71 20.93
N ILE A 94 2.27 18.61 20.06
CA ILE A 94 3.00 18.95 18.84
C ILE A 94 3.77 20.23 19.08
N ILE A 95 5.08 20.19 18.89
CA ILE A 95 5.97 21.33 19.09
C ILE A 95 6.60 21.77 17.75
N PRO A 96 6.90 23.07 17.61
CA PRO A 96 7.50 23.59 16.37
C PRO A 96 8.87 22.99 16.05
#